data_ad115b4d4e160b848801a2ef27edd52e
#
_entry.id   ad115b4d4e160b848801a2ef27edd52e
#
_cell.length_a   1.000
_cell.length_b   1.000
_cell.length_c   1.000
_cell.angle_alpha   90.00
_cell.angle_beta   90.00
_cell.angle_gamma   90.00
#
_symmetry.space_group_name_H-M   'P 1'
#
loop_
_entity.id
_entity.type
_entity.pdbx_description
1 polymer ?
#
loop_
_entity_poly.entity_id
_entity_poly.type
_entity_poly.pdbx_seq_one_letter_code
_entity_poly.pdbx_strand_id
1 'polypeptide(L)'
;MDYLRGNNKVDASNEEDIEIQIVGWHNYDDHELDEELTGEDNEFNVLITGIDSLKRSVAVYVEGFKPFFFIQIPNDWKKSHVSILAEACKKHYMIDEMYCEDLEKFSIVKRKPFYGYTHDDMFKFAKLVFRNKGAFHAYQNIFRRPLRVRDLFGGQEHYYELFESSVEPMLRMMHVRDIQASGWIRICAKDYHVNKPSLSNCQYDITVPYKKIVGIKKDAVGDIVFAGFD
;
A
#
# COMPACT_ATOMS: atom_id res chain seq x y z
N MET A 1 37.71 -11.38 -4.87
CA MET A 1 36.60 -10.69 -4.12
C MET A 1 35.43 -11.65 -3.92
N ASP A 2 35.67 -12.81 -3.30
CA ASP A 2 34.66 -13.88 -3.16
C ASP A 2 34.23 -14.14 -1.70
N TYR A 3 34.44 -13.17 -0.80
CA TYR A 3 34.17 -13.35 0.63
C TYR A 3 32.78 -12.93 1.09
N LEU A 4 31.92 -12.44 0.19
CA LEU A 4 30.55 -11.98 0.58
C LEU A 4 29.42 -12.84 0.01
N ARG A 5 29.71 -13.95 -0.64
CA ARG A 5 28.68 -14.93 -1.03
C ARG A 5 28.65 -16.07 -0.03
N GLY A 6 28.06 -15.83 1.12
CA GLY A 6 27.62 -16.89 2.01
C GLY A 6 26.51 -17.70 1.34
N ASN A 7 26.90 -18.72 0.57
CA ASN A 7 26.01 -19.62 -0.17
C ASN A 7 25.30 -20.63 0.76
N ASN A 8 24.70 -20.20 1.85
CA ASN A 8 23.78 -21.03 2.62
C ASN A 8 22.33 -20.60 2.34
N LYS A 9 21.88 -20.79 1.08
CA LYS A 9 20.45 -20.75 0.78
C LYS A 9 19.80 -21.94 1.45
N VAL A 10 18.93 -21.66 2.39
CA VAL A 10 18.16 -22.67 3.14
C VAL A 10 17.27 -23.43 2.15
N ASP A 11 17.29 -24.75 2.23
CA ASP A 11 16.42 -25.60 1.42
C ASP A 11 14.96 -25.37 1.86
N ALA A 12 14.09 -25.06 0.93
CA ALA A 12 12.72 -24.54 1.16
C ALA A 12 11.71 -25.61 1.66
N SER A 13 12.20 -26.69 2.25
CA SER A 13 11.37 -27.83 2.69
C SER A 13 10.77 -27.72 4.10
N ASN A 14 11.15 -26.71 4.90
CA ASN A 14 10.59 -26.49 6.22
C ASN A 14 9.82 -25.16 6.23
N GLU A 15 8.54 -25.24 5.99
CA GLU A 15 7.58 -24.14 6.16
C GLU A 15 7.33 -23.94 7.67
N GLU A 16 8.18 -23.16 8.32
CA GLU A 16 8.02 -22.75 9.72
C GLU A 16 7.51 -21.33 9.80
N ASP A 17 6.82 -20.99 10.89
CA ASP A 17 6.48 -19.60 11.20
C ASP A 17 7.77 -18.77 11.28
N ILE A 18 7.76 -17.61 10.63
CA ILE A 18 8.94 -16.73 10.60
C ILE A 18 8.67 -15.49 11.44
N GLU A 19 9.59 -15.18 12.36
CA GLU A 19 9.62 -13.90 13.05
C GLU A 19 10.79 -13.06 12.55
N ILE A 20 10.50 -11.85 12.12
CA ILE A 20 11.46 -10.97 11.47
C ILE A 20 11.48 -9.64 12.21
N GLN A 21 12.66 -9.17 12.61
CA GLN A 21 12.88 -7.78 12.97
C GLN A 21 13.09 -6.96 11.71
N ILE A 22 12.28 -5.93 11.55
CA ILE A 22 12.33 -5.05 10.40
C ILE A 22 13.53 -4.11 10.50
N VAL A 23 14.31 -4.04 9.44
CA VAL A 23 15.48 -3.15 9.29
C VAL A 23 15.19 -2.07 8.25
N GLY A 24 14.48 -2.40 7.18
CA GLY A 24 14.22 -1.46 6.10
C GLY A 24 12.88 -1.69 5.43
N TRP A 25 12.38 -0.61 4.81
CA TRP A 25 11.16 -0.57 4.05
C TRP A 25 11.43 0.06 2.69
N HIS A 26 10.87 -0.51 1.66
CA HIS A 26 10.82 0.07 0.33
C HIS A 26 9.43 -0.14 -0.27
N ASN A 27 8.96 0.78 -1.09
CA ASN A 27 7.72 0.60 -1.83
C ASN A 27 7.93 1.01 -3.29
N TYR A 28 7.22 0.35 -4.19
CA TYR A 28 7.31 0.58 -5.62
C TYR A 28 6.02 0.14 -6.30
N ASP A 29 5.76 0.71 -7.46
CA ASP A 29 4.80 0.17 -8.42
C ASP A 29 5.58 -0.74 -9.38
N ASP A 30 4.98 -1.83 -9.88
CA ASP A 30 5.69 -2.78 -10.75
C ASP A 30 6.28 -2.12 -12.00
N HIS A 31 5.61 -1.11 -12.53
CA HIS A 31 6.11 -0.27 -13.63
C HIS A 31 7.46 0.42 -13.32
N GLU A 32 7.79 0.67 -12.06
CA GLU A 32 9.09 1.23 -11.67
C GLU A 32 10.25 0.23 -11.89
N LEU A 33 9.94 -1.06 -11.93
CA LEU A 33 10.91 -2.13 -12.18
C LEU A 33 10.93 -2.57 -13.65
N ASP A 34 9.79 -2.52 -14.31
CA ASP A 34 9.62 -2.88 -15.71
C ASP A 34 8.61 -1.92 -16.36
N GLU A 35 9.10 -1.01 -17.21
CA GLU A 35 8.28 0.02 -17.87
C GLU A 35 7.21 -0.54 -18.81
N GLU A 36 7.31 -1.81 -19.21
CA GLU A 36 6.29 -2.48 -20.03
C GLU A 36 5.07 -2.90 -19.22
N LEU A 37 5.20 -3.00 -17.90
CA LEU A 37 4.09 -3.38 -17.02
C LEU A 37 3.11 -2.22 -16.82
N THR A 38 1.94 -2.35 -17.38
CA THR A 38 0.85 -1.35 -17.32
C THR A 38 -0.48 -2.00 -16.99
N GLY A 39 -1.47 -1.19 -16.60
CA GLY A 39 -2.82 -1.69 -16.34
C GLY A 39 -2.85 -2.72 -15.21
N GLU A 40 -3.35 -3.93 -15.49
CA GLU A 40 -3.57 -4.97 -14.47
C GLU A 40 -2.28 -5.50 -13.85
N ASP A 41 -1.18 -5.42 -14.56
CA ASP A 41 0.12 -5.94 -14.12
C ASP A 41 0.94 -4.90 -13.35
N ASN A 42 0.48 -3.63 -13.26
CA ASN A 42 1.17 -2.57 -12.52
C ASN A 42 0.53 -2.38 -11.13
N GLU A 43 0.94 -3.18 -10.16
CA GLU A 43 0.45 -3.12 -8.79
C GLU A 43 1.41 -2.38 -7.84
N PHE A 44 0.84 -1.89 -6.74
CA PHE A 44 1.62 -1.35 -5.63
C PHE A 44 2.17 -2.46 -4.75
N ASN A 45 3.47 -2.46 -4.54
CA ASN A 45 4.19 -3.44 -3.73
C ASN A 45 4.97 -2.79 -2.60
N VAL A 46 5.24 -3.57 -1.57
CA VAL A 46 6.11 -3.19 -0.45
C VAL A 46 7.14 -4.28 -0.22
N LEU A 47 8.40 -3.88 -0.15
CA LEU A 47 9.51 -4.75 0.24
C LEU A 47 9.91 -4.41 1.68
N ILE A 48 9.89 -5.42 2.53
CA ILE A 48 10.42 -5.35 3.90
C ILE A 48 11.73 -6.13 3.91
N THR A 49 12.78 -5.51 4.41
CA THR A 49 14.04 -6.19 4.68
C THR A 49 14.25 -6.31 6.18
N GLY A 50 14.80 -7.42 6.62
CA GLY A 50 14.98 -7.66 8.03
C GLY A 50 15.90 -8.84 8.36
N ILE A 51 15.94 -9.17 9.64
CA ILE A 51 16.67 -10.30 10.18
C ILE A 51 15.70 -11.19 10.94
N ASP A 52 15.72 -12.48 10.65
CA ASP A 52 14.87 -13.43 11.36
C ASP A 52 15.47 -13.89 12.71
N SER A 53 14.70 -14.67 13.44
CA SER A 53 15.12 -15.24 14.74
C SER A 53 16.32 -16.20 14.61
N LEU A 54 16.62 -16.66 13.41
CA LEU A 54 17.77 -17.53 13.10
C LEU A 54 18.99 -16.74 12.57
N LYS A 55 18.95 -15.40 12.65
CA LYS A 55 20.01 -14.48 12.20
C LYS A 55 20.20 -14.47 10.68
N ARG A 56 19.20 -14.88 9.89
CA ARG A 56 19.25 -14.84 8.44
C ARG A 56 18.74 -13.49 7.94
N SER A 57 19.37 -12.95 6.90
CA SER A 57 18.81 -11.81 6.18
C SER A 57 17.59 -12.25 5.36
N VAL A 58 16.49 -11.52 5.50
CA VAL A 58 15.22 -11.85 4.88
C VAL A 58 14.72 -10.67 4.06
N ALA A 59 14.26 -10.96 2.84
CA ALA A 59 13.49 -10.05 2.00
C ALA A 59 12.04 -10.55 1.94
N VAL A 60 11.09 -9.71 2.33
CA VAL A 60 9.66 -10.00 2.33
C VAL A 60 8.98 -9.12 1.29
N TYR A 61 8.53 -9.71 0.21
CA TYR A 61 7.74 -9.07 -0.84
C TYR A 61 6.27 -9.12 -0.41
N VAL A 62 5.72 -7.95 -0.14
CA VAL A 62 4.35 -7.81 0.39
C VAL A 62 3.43 -7.36 -0.72
N GLU A 63 2.46 -8.20 -1.05
CA GLU A 63 1.54 -7.99 -2.16
C GLU A 63 0.10 -7.70 -1.71
N GLY A 64 -0.71 -7.19 -2.64
CA GLY A 64 -2.17 -7.08 -2.52
C GLY A 64 -2.66 -5.94 -1.63
N PHE A 65 -1.80 -5.03 -1.14
CA PHE A 65 -2.24 -3.80 -0.52
C PHE A 65 -2.57 -2.79 -1.63
N LYS A 66 -3.76 -2.18 -1.53
CA LYS A 66 -4.21 -1.18 -2.50
C LYS A 66 -4.22 0.20 -1.84
N PRO A 67 -3.48 1.18 -2.39
CA PRO A 67 -3.54 2.57 -1.94
C PRO A 67 -4.95 3.12 -1.91
N PHE A 68 -5.29 3.96 -0.95
CA PHE A 68 -6.62 4.58 -0.89
C PHE A 68 -6.61 5.90 -0.13
N PHE A 69 -7.57 6.75 -0.48
CA PHE A 69 -7.93 7.93 0.30
C PHE A 69 -9.46 8.14 0.31
N PHE A 70 -9.92 9.16 1.02
CA PHE A 70 -11.33 9.47 1.10
C PHE A 70 -11.58 10.92 0.66
N ILE A 71 -12.77 11.17 0.11
CA ILE A 71 -13.32 12.50 -0.08
C ILE A 71 -14.66 12.59 0.62
N GLN A 72 -14.96 13.74 1.23
CA GLN A 72 -16.28 13.98 1.79
C GLN A 72 -17.27 14.21 0.66
N ILE A 73 -18.46 13.60 0.79
CA ILE A 73 -19.54 13.72 -0.19
C ILE A 73 -20.85 14.10 0.50
N PRO A 74 -21.79 14.73 -0.19
CA PRO A 74 -23.11 15.07 0.38
C PRO A 74 -23.82 13.85 0.96
N ASN A 75 -24.52 14.06 2.09
CA ASN A 75 -25.18 12.98 2.80
C ASN A 75 -26.38 12.36 2.04
N ASP A 76 -26.96 13.08 1.09
CA ASP A 76 -28.04 12.63 0.21
C ASP A 76 -27.54 11.78 -0.98
N TRP A 77 -26.23 11.79 -1.24
CA TRP A 77 -25.68 11.04 -2.38
C TRP A 77 -25.93 9.53 -2.28
N LYS A 78 -26.21 8.95 -3.44
CA LYS A 78 -26.41 7.51 -3.67
C LYS A 78 -25.26 6.96 -4.50
N LYS A 79 -25.22 5.65 -4.68
CA LYS A 79 -24.21 4.97 -5.52
C LYS A 79 -24.14 5.55 -6.94
N SER A 80 -25.29 5.95 -7.52
CA SER A 80 -25.33 6.56 -8.86
C SER A 80 -24.49 7.84 -8.97
N HIS A 81 -24.58 8.75 -7.98
CA HIS A 81 -23.78 9.97 -7.97
C HIS A 81 -22.27 9.68 -7.90
N VAL A 82 -21.90 8.68 -7.07
CA VAL A 82 -20.52 8.24 -6.96
C VAL A 82 -20.00 7.61 -8.25
N SER A 83 -20.83 6.84 -8.95
CA SER A 83 -20.46 6.27 -10.25
C SER A 83 -20.26 7.37 -11.31
N ILE A 84 -21.13 8.39 -11.33
CA ILE A 84 -20.98 9.54 -12.25
C ILE A 84 -19.65 10.28 -11.95
N LEU A 85 -19.34 10.50 -10.66
CA LEU A 85 -18.09 11.14 -10.29
C LEU A 85 -16.87 10.29 -10.70
N ALA A 86 -16.92 8.97 -10.46
CA ALA A 86 -15.85 8.04 -10.83
C ALA A 86 -15.56 8.10 -12.35
N GLU A 87 -16.59 8.02 -13.16
CA GLU A 87 -16.45 8.11 -14.63
C GLU A 87 -15.92 9.48 -15.09
N ALA A 88 -16.35 10.56 -14.43
CA ALA A 88 -15.83 11.88 -14.72
C ALA A 88 -14.34 12.02 -14.36
N CYS A 89 -13.92 11.41 -13.23
CA CYS A 89 -12.52 11.39 -12.82
C CYS A 89 -11.65 10.59 -13.79
N LYS A 90 -12.09 9.39 -14.21
CA LYS A 90 -11.36 8.55 -15.17
C LYS A 90 -11.12 9.26 -16.50
N LYS A 91 -12.06 10.09 -16.93
CA LYS A 91 -11.99 10.85 -18.19
C LYS A 91 -11.39 12.25 -18.02
N HIS A 92 -10.89 12.58 -16.85
CA HIS A 92 -10.36 13.91 -16.59
C HIS A 92 -9.02 14.11 -17.30
N TYR A 93 -8.83 15.27 -17.95
CA TYR A 93 -7.64 15.58 -18.75
C TYR A 93 -6.30 15.52 -18.00
N MET A 94 -6.33 15.55 -16.68
CA MET A 94 -5.13 15.42 -15.82
C MET A 94 -4.78 13.97 -15.51
N ILE A 95 -5.62 13.01 -15.89
CA ILE A 95 -5.32 11.58 -15.72
C ILE A 95 -4.66 11.09 -16.98
N ASP A 96 -3.45 10.57 -16.81
CA ASP A 96 -2.76 9.88 -17.87
C ASP A 96 -3.56 8.62 -18.27
N GLU A 97 -3.52 8.27 -19.54
CA GLU A 97 -4.25 7.13 -20.09
C GLU A 97 -3.87 5.83 -19.37
N MET A 98 -2.62 5.71 -18.92
CA MET A 98 -2.13 4.58 -18.17
C MET A 98 -2.80 4.39 -16.79
N TYR A 99 -3.38 5.45 -16.20
CA TYR A 99 -3.99 5.40 -14.85
C TYR A 99 -5.52 5.42 -14.86
N CYS A 100 -6.16 5.55 -16.03
CA CYS A 100 -7.61 5.72 -16.07
C CYS A 100 -8.37 4.49 -15.56
N GLU A 101 -7.83 3.28 -15.72
CA GLU A 101 -8.42 2.04 -15.23
C GLU A 101 -7.88 1.59 -13.86
N ASP A 102 -6.91 2.30 -13.29
CA ASP A 102 -6.31 1.96 -12.00
C ASP A 102 -7.11 2.45 -10.78
N LEU A 103 -8.21 3.16 -11.00
CA LEU A 103 -9.24 3.38 -9.99
C LEU A 103 -10.11 2.12 -9.86
N GLU A 104 -9.69 1.18 -9.02
CA GLU A 104 -10.34 -0.13 -8.91
C GLU A 104 -11.69 -0.06 -8.20
N LYS A 105 -11.79 0.78 -7.18
CA LYS A 105 -13.01 0.86 -6.39
C LYS A 105 -13.32 2.27 -5.93
N PHE A 106 -14.57 2.66 -6.12
CA PHE A 106 -15.12 3.89 -5.60
C PHE A 106 -16.40 3.55 -4.81
N SER A 107 -16.36 3.68 -3.49
CA SER A 107 -17.43 3.17 -2.62
C SER A 107 -17.80 4.16 -1.51
N ILE A 108 -19.10 4.21 -1.17
CA ILE A 108 -19.60 5.04 -0.07
C ILE A 108 -19.33 4.34 1.26
N VAL A 109 -18.75 5.09 2.20
CA VAL A 109 -18.58 4.69 3.59
C VAL A 109 -19.14 5.77 4.51
N LYS A 110 -19.62 5.39 5.69
CA LYS A 110 -20.02 6.33 6.73
C LYS A 110 -18.97 6.36 7.81
N ARG A 111 -18.54 7.55 8.20
CA ARG A 111 -17.51 7.79 9.22
C ARG A 111 -17.86 9.02 10.06
N LYS A 112 -17.34 9.09 11.27
CA LYS A 112 -17.28 10.35 12.02
C LYS A 112 -16.13 11.16 11.44
N PRO A 113 -16.26 12.48 11.24
CA PRO A 113 -15.15 13.33 10.85
C PRO A 113 -14.15 13.39 12.01
N PHE A 114 -12.86 13.52 11.68
CA PHE A 114 -11.81 13.61 12.70
C PHE A 114 -11.74 14.99 13.35
N TYR A 115 -12.10 16.03 12.59
CA TYR A 115 -12.09 17.41 13.05
C TYR A 115 -13.50 17.94 13.26
N GLY A 116 -13.64 18.76 14.30
CA GLY A 116 -14.88 19.39 14.67
C GLY A 116 -15.74 18.55 15.63
N TYR A 117 -16.47 19.26 16.50
CA TYR A 117 -17.43 18.61 17.39
C TYR A 117 -18.76 18.43 16.66
N THR A 118 -19.08 17.21 16.29
CA THR A 118 -20.24 16.88 15.44
C THR A 118 -21.32 16.05 16.17
N HIS A 119 -21.35 16.06 17.48
CA HIS A 119 -22.37 15.37 18.30
C HIS A 119 -22.65 13.90 17.91
N ASP A 120 -21.67 13.13 17.48
CA ASP A 120 -21.84 11.77 16.98
C ASP A 120 -22.44 11.63 15.57
N ASP A 121 -22.61 12.71 14.83
CA ASP A 121 -23.12 12.65 13.46
C ASP A 121 -22.17 11.86 12.54
N MET A 122 -22.78 11.05 11.70
CA MET A 122 -22.06 10.26 10.70
C MET A 122 -22.18 10.94 9.32
N PHE A 123 -21.05 11.18 8.72
CA PHE A 123 -20.96 11.75 7.38
C PHE A 123 -20.65 10.68 6.33
N LYS A 124 -21.05 10.95 5.10
CA LYS A 124 -20.70 10.09 3.98
C LYS A 124 -19.37 10.52 3.37
N PHE A 125 -18.55 9.54 3.15
CA PHE A 125 -17.30 9.65 2.41
C PHE A 125 -17.34 8.69 1.23
N ALA A 126 -16.72 9.09 0.14
CA ALA A 126 -16.37 8.16 -0.91
C ALA A 126 -14.94 7.69 -0.66
N LYS A 127 -14.74 6.38 -0.57
CA LYS A 127 -13.42 5.73 -0.51
C LYS A 127 -13.00 5.40 -1.93
N LEU A 128 -11.86 5.94 -2.33
CA LEU A 128 -11.20 5.66 -3.59
C LEU A 128 -10.07 4.68 -3.34
N VAL A 129 -10.04 3.58 -4.08
CA VAL A 129 -9.02 2.53 -3.97
C VAL A 129 -8.33 2.40 -5.31
N PHE A 130 -7.02 2.42 -5.30
CA PHE A 130 -6.18 2.46 -6.49
C PHE A 130 -5.32 1.20 -6.58
N ARG A 131 -4.96 0.82 -7.79
CA ARG A 131 -4.10 -0.32 -8.06
C ARG A 131 -2.66 -0.04 -7.63
N ASN A 132 -2.16 1.14 -7.98
CA ASN A 132 -0.78 1.55 -7.75
C ASN A 132 -0.69 2.95 -7.12
N LYS A 133 0.51 3.33 -6.73
CA LYS A 133 0.82 4.61 -6.10
C LYS A 133 0.77 5.77 -7.12
N GLY A 134 1.13 5.49 -8.37
CA GLY A 134 1.04 6.48 -9.46
C GLY A 134 -0.39 6.98 -9.64
N ALA A 135 -1.35 6.07 -9.77
CA ALA A 135 -2.77 6.41 -9.84
C ALA A 135 -3.26 7.14 -8.59
N PHE A 136 -2.89 6.67 -7.39
CA PHE A 136 -3.23 7.35 -6.13
C PHE A 136 -2.84 8.83 -6.16
N HIS A 137 -1.63 9.17 -6.59
CA HIS A 137 -1.17 10.56 -6.69
C HIS A 137 -1.84 11.33 -7.83
N ALA A 138 -2.04 10.71 -8.98
CA ALA A 138 -2.71 11.34 -10.12
C ALA A 138 -4.14 11.78 -9.75
N TYR A 139 -4.91 10.88 -9.14
CA TYR A 139 -6.28 11.19 -8.70
C TYR A 139 -6.30 12.17 -7.51
N GLN A 140 -5.35 12.11 -6.58
CA GLN A 140 -5.21 13.11 -5.53
C GLN A 140 -5.07 14.52 -6.11
N ASN A 141 -4.29 14.69 -7.19
CA ASN A 141 -4.08 15.97 -7.84
C ASN A 141 -5.34 16.55 -8.49
N ILE A 142 -6.24 15.70 -9.00
CA ILE A 142 -7.55 16.15 -9.50
C ILE A 142 -8.34 16.79 -8.35
N PHE A 143 -8.47 16.11 -7.23
CA PHE A 143 -9.31 16.55 -6.10
C PHE A 143 -8.74 17.73 -5.31
N ARG A 144 -7.48 18.12 -5.54
CA ARG A 144 -6.88 19.35 -4.98
C ARG A 144 -7.40 20.62 -5.68
N ARG A 145 -8.13 20.45 -6.77
CA ARG A 145 -8.75 21.54 -7.55
C ARG A 145 -10.25 21.39 -7.57
N PRO A 146 -11.00 22.49 -7.85
CA PRO A 146 -12.44 22.35 -8.01
C PRO A 146 -12.73 21.49 -9.25
N LEU A 147 -13.66 20.56 -9.10
CA LEU A 147 -14.09 19.66 -10.15
C LEU A 147 -15.45 20.09 -10.67
N ARG A 148 -15.58 20.20 -12.00
CA ARG A 148 -16.85 20.42 -12.67
C ARG A 148 -17.33 19.13 -13.32
N VAL A 149 -18.41 18.57 -12.79
CA VAL A 149 -19.04 17.36 -13.35
C VAL A 149 -20.46 17.72 -13.79
N ARG A 150 -20.74 17.50 -15.09
CA ARG A 150 -21.97 17.96 -15.74
C ARG A 150 -23.25 17.58 -14.99
N ASP A 151 -23.30 16.35 -14.51
CA ASP A 151 -24.51 15.77 -13.92
C ASP A 151 -24.52 15.82 -12.36
N LEU A 152 -23.55 16.54 -11.79
CA LEU A 152 -23.45 16.77 -10.35
C LEU A 152 -23.45 18.28 -10.06
N PHE A 153 -24.03 18.67 -8.92
CA PHE A 153 -24.12 20.08 -8.46
C PHE A 153 -24.66 21.06 -9.52
N GLY A 154 -25.54 20.59 -10.40
CA GLY A 154 -26.05 21.42 -11.51
C GLY A 154 -25.00 21.81 -12.55
N GLY A 155 -23.90 21.06 -12.63
CA GLY A 155 -22.77 21.35 -13.53
C GLY A 155 -21.89 22.52 -13.06
N GLN A 156 -21.98 22.90 -11.80
CA GLN A 156 -21.08 23.90 -11.19
C GLN A 156 -19.79 23.25 -10.68
N GLU A 157 -18.77 24.06 -10.48
CA GLU A 157 -17.54 23.63 -9.84
C GLU A 157 -17.76 23.34 -8.36
N HIS A 158 -17.16 22.24 -7.88
CA HIS A 158 -17.25 21.82 -6.50
C HIS A 158 -15.87 21.45 -5.95
N TYR A 159 -15.57 21.89 -4.74
CA TYR A 159 -14.37 21.51 -3.98
C TYR A 159 -14.67 20.31 -3.10
N TYR A 160 -13.87 19.27 -3.25
CA TYR A 160 -13.93 18.09 -2.41
C TYR A 160 -12.87 18.17 -1.30
N GLU A 161 -13.27 17.93 -0.07
CA GLU A 161 -12.33 17.81 1.02
C GLU A 161 -11.72 16.41 1.03
N LEU A 162 -10.38 16.35 0.97
CA LEU A 162 -9.63 15.09 0.97
C LEU A 162 -9.26 14.69 2.39
N PHE A 163 -9.42 13.42 2.70
CA PHE A 163 -9.03 12.83 3.97
C PHE A 163 -8.07 11.68 3.75
N GLU A 164 -7.02 11.63 4.59
CA GLU A 164 -5.99 10.60 4.57
C GLU A 164 -5.20 10.52 3.26
N SER A 165 -5.32 11.50 2.40
CA SER A 165 -4.65 11.54 1.10
C SER A 165 -3.18 11.93 1.19
N SER A 166 -2.74 12.53 2.30
CA SER A 166 -1.33 12.88 2.55
C SER A 166 -0.53 11.75 3.22
N VAL A 167 -1.19 10.65 3.56
CA VAL A 167 -0.52 9.49 4.17
C VAL A 167 0.00 8.59 3.05
N GLU A 168 1.32 8.41 3.01
CA GLU A 168 1.95 7.49 2.07
C GLU A 168 1.33 6.08 2.16
N PRO A 169 1.09 5.40 1.02
CA PRO A 169 0.46 4.08 0.99
C PRO A 169 1.15 3.04 1.87
N MET A 170 2.48 3.02 1.90
CA MET A 170 3.24 2.12 2.76
C MET A 170 2.97 2.40 4.25
N LEU A 171 3.00 3.66 4.68
CA LEU A 171 2.65 4.04 6.06
C LEU A 171 1.20 3.68 6.39
N ARG A 172 0.30 3.81 5.42
CA ARG A 172 -1.08 3.37 5.58
C ARG A 172 -1.18 1.86 5.80
N MET A 173 -0.41 1.07 5.06
CA MET A 173 -0.35 -0.39 5.26
C MET A 173 0.14 -0.72 6.67
N MET A 174 1.20 -0.06 7.14
CA MET A 174 1.72 -0.24 8.51
C MET A 174 0.65 0.05 9.55
N HIS A 175 -0.08 1.17 9.43
CA HIS A 175 -1.17 1.51 10.34
C HIS A 175 -2.32 0.49 10.30
N VAL A 176 -2.73 0.05 9.12
CA VAL A 176 -3.82 -0.94 8.96
C VAL A 176 -3.44 -2.28 9.58
N ARG A 177 -2.15 -2.63 9.60
CA ARG A 177 -1.64 -3.90 10.14
C ARG A 177 -1.06 -3.80 11.54
N ASP A 178 -1.08 -2.58 12.15
CA ASP A 178 -0.47 -2.29 13.45
C ASP A 178 1.01 -2.75 13.53
N ILE A 179 1.77 -2.40 12.48
CA ILE A 179 3.19 -2.75 12.36
C ILE A 179 4.02 -1.52 12.71
N GLN A 180 5.00 -1.69 13.58
CA GLN A 180 5.99 -0.66 13.91
C GLN A 180 7.11 -0.64 12.87
N ALA A 181 7.66 0.55 12.58
CA ALA A 181 8.66 0.74 11.51
C ALA A 181 9.93 -0.12 11.68
N SER A 182 10.38 -0.35 12.92
CA SER A 182 11.54 -1.18 13.26
C SER A 182 11.17 -2.30 14.23
N GLY A 183 9.89 -2.67 14.28
CA GLY A 183 9.37 -3.71 15.16
C GLY A 183 9.58 -5.11 14.61
N TRP A 184 8.99 -6.06 15.32
CA TRP A 184 8.97 -7.45 14.91
C TRP A 184 7.64 -7.76 14.22
N ILE A 185 7.72 -8.58 13.18
CA ILE A 185 6.56 -9.17 12.50
C ILE A 185 6.64 -10.68 12.56
N ARG A 186 5.47 -11.32 12.52
CA ARG A 186 5.32 -12.77 12.36
C ARG A 186 4.53 -13.08 11.11
N ILE A 187 4.97 -14.09 10.38
CA ILE A 187 4.31 -14.65 9.21
C ILE A 187 4.20 -16.16 9.42
N CYS A 188 2.96 -16.69 9.33
CA CYS A 188 2.74 -18.13 9.49
C CYS A 188 3.24 -18.91 8.27
N ALA A 189 3.73 -20.12 8.46
CA ALA A 189 4.25 -21.02 7.44
C ALA A 189 3.33 -21.16 6.20
N LYS A 190 2.04 -21.33 6.43
CA LYS A 190 1.04 -21.51 5.38
C LYS A 190 0.66 -20.25 4.60
N ASP A 191 1.11 -19.08 5.03
CA ASP A 191 0.66 -17.79 4.54
C ASP A 191 1.69 -17.09 3.63
N TYR A 192 2.86 -17.69 3.41
CA TYR A 192 3.88 -17.18 2.50
C TYR A 192 4.39 -18.28 1.56
N HIS A 193 5.06 -17.88 0.51
CA HIS A 193 5.83 -18.77 -0.35
C HIS A 193 7.26 -18.27 -0.52
N VAL A 194 8.17 -19.21 -0.72
CA VAL A 194 9.59 -18.91 -0.92
C VAL A 194 9.83 -18.66 -2.40
N ASN A 195 10.45 -17.53 -2.72
CA ASN A 195 10.74 -17.16 -4.09
C ASN A 195 11.87 -18.01 -4.69
N LYS A 196 11.61 -18.66 -5.82
CA LYS A 196 12.58 -19.44 -6.59
C LYS A 196 12.45 -19.12 -8.08
N PRO A 197 13.46 -18.49 -8.70
CA PRO A 197 14.74 -18.05 -8.14
C PRO A 197 14.56 -16.91 -7.10
N SER A 198 15.59 -16.70 -6.28
CA SER A 198 15.63 -15.58 -5.32
C SER A 198 15.66 -14.24 -6.07
N LEU A 199 14.85 -13.30 -5.63
CA LEU A 199 14.72 -11.96 -6.22
C LEU A 199 15.70 -10.95 -5.60
N SER A 200 16.32 -11.28 -4.47
CA SER A 200 17.27 -10.43 -3.76
C SER A 200 18.57 -11.16 -3.42
N ASN A 201 19.51 -10.43 -2.82
CA ASN A 201 20.73 -11.00 -2.25
C ASN A 201 20.57 -11.49 -0.80
N CYS A 202 19.35 -11.45 -0.25
CA CYS A 202 19.09 -11.98 1.07
C CYS A 202 19.20 -13.51 1.09
N GLN A 203 19.45 -14.05 2.28
CA GLN A 203 19.54 -15.50 2.47
C GLN A 203 18.18 -16.19 2.29
N TYR A 204 17.11 -15.43 2.54
CA TYR A 204 15.73 -15.93 2.49
C TYR A 204 14.79 -14.90 1.86
N ASP A 205 14.19 -15.26 0.74
CA ASP A 205 13.27 -14.42 -0.01
C ASP A 205 11.87 -15.04 0.04
N ILE A 206 10.89 -14.27 0.49
CA ILE A 206 9.51 -14.73 0.59
C ILE A 206 8.53 -13.70 0.04
N THR A 207 7.40 -14.17 -0.47
CA THR A 207 6.25 -13.34 -0.84
C THR A 207 5.08 -13.68 0.05
N VAL A 208 4.36 -12.64 0.51
CA VAL A 208 3.25 -12.76 1.44
C VAL A 208 2.17 -11.71 1.18
N PRO A 209 0.87 -12.09 1.20
CA PRO A 209 -0.21 -11.10 1.18
C PRO A 209 -0.18 -10.20 2.42
N TYR A 210 -0.35 -8.88 2.25
CA TYR A 210 -0.26 -7.91 3.37
C TYR A 210 -1.16 -8.25 4.57
N LYS A 211 -2.29 -8.92 4.33
CA LYS A 211 -3.25 -9.31 5.38
C LYS A 211 -2.72 -10.38 6.33
N LYS A 212 -1.65 -11.06 5.93
CA LYS A 212 -1.07 -12.20 6.65
C LYS A 212 0.12 -11.84 7.52
N ILE A 213 0.61 -10.62 7.40
CA ILE A 213 1.68 -10.10 8.25
C ILE A 213 1.06 -9.62 9.57
N VAL A 214 1.63 -10.00 10.68
CA VAL A 214 1.18 -9.61 12.02
C VAL A 214 2.32 -8.94 12.77
N GLY A 215 2.09 -7.69 13.21
CA GLY A 215 3.00 -7.01 14.13
C GLY A 215 3.01 -7.71 15.49
N ILE A 216 4.17 -7.97 16.05
CA ILE A 216 4.32 -8.58 17.38
C ILE A 216 5.17 -7.71 18.30
N LYS A 217 4.84 -7.72 19.60
CA LYS A 217 5.65 -7.06 20.62
C LYS A 217 6.72 -8.03 21.08
N LYS A 218 7.97 -7.68 20.86
CA LYS A 218 9.12 -8.47 21.27
C LYS A 218 10.23 -7.52 21.71
N ASP A 219 10.69 -7.63 22.94
CA ASP A 219 11.71 -6.74 23.52
C ASP A 219 13.15 -7.16 23.14
N ALA A 220 13.31 -8.14 22.27
CA ALA A 220 14.61 -8.55 21.74
C ALA A 220 15.04 -7.68 20.56
N VAL A 221 16.32 -7.38 20.49
CA VAL A 221 16.97 -6.80 19.30
C VAL A 221 17.67 -7.92 18.55
N GLY A 222 17.45 -8.02 17.24
CA GLY A 222 18.15 -8.98 16.39
C GLY A 222 19.64 -8.63 16.28
N ASP A 223 20.46 -9.60 15.96
CA ASP A 223 21.89 -9.42 15.76
C ASP A 223 22.16 -8.68 14.43
N ILE A 224 22.07 -7.36 14.45
CA ILE A 224 22.32 -6.49 13.29
C ILE A 224 23.80 -6.17 13.25
N VAL A 225 24.45 -6.46 12.11
CA VAL A 225 25.85 -6.08 11.86
C VAL A 225 25.84 -4.85 10.96
N PHE A 226 26.42 -3.76 11.44
CA PHE A 226 26.63 -2.53 10.66
C PHE A 226 28.07 -2.51 10.12
N ALA A 227 28.22 -2.35 8.81
CA ALA A 227 29.49 -2.06 8.19
C ALA A 227 29.50 -0.64 7.64
N GLY A 228 30.43 0.19 8.13
CA GLY A 228 30.70 1.52 7.59
C GLY A 228 31.91 1.44 6.66
N PHE A 229 31.84 2.14 5.52
CA PHE A 229 32.97 2.32 4.60
C PHE A 229 33.22 3.84 4.51
N ASP A 230 34.45 4.23 4.74
CA ASP A 230 34.94 5.61 4.56
C ASP A 230 35.41 5.83 3.11
#